data_ee220ac4b680c97fe415297b8400abd4
#
_entry.id   ee220ac4b680c97fe415297b8400abd4
#
_cell.length_a   1.000
_cell.length_b   1.000
_cell.length_c   1.000
_cell.angle_alpha   90.00
_cell.angle_beta   90.00
_cell.angle_gamma   90.00
#
_symmetry.space_group_name_H-M   'P 1'
#
loop_
_entity.id
_entity.type
_entity.pdbx_description
1 polymer ?
#
loop_
_entity_poly.entity_id
_entity_poly.type
_entity_poly.pdbx_seq_one_letter_code
_entity_poly.pdbx_strand_id
1 'polypeptide(L)'
;MQKIPFEAAIFDLDGTVLDSLSVWKRVDEMWFSRRGMPVPENYAHEIAGLSFRESAEYTVARYAPEMKWETVIDEWTELTGREYTESVPLKSGAREYLCMLRREGVKLAVATACLPMWFEPCLKRLGIDELFDAVCCVDETGGSSKEDGQVFLLAAKKLGVKPERCAVFEDVPAGVIGAKRVGMQAYGMFDAHHSEESRRLTAENADRMLHSFEDMRAVHDFSFRRAVIFTAHCEGSVQDAYSPLDGDRILCADGGWKFAREAGVKPECVIGDFDSSEEPEGEAIERHPVMKDDTDTMLCVKRALKGGELDFLIVGGFGGRFDHTLANIQSMQYLAERGARAVMNDGITRAETLKEGKTRVRRQKGKLSVFSLTDKCEGVTIRGAKYELENGTLTNAFPLGVSNEYAESEAQIEVRKGCLLIVQESRE
;
A
#
# COMPACT_ATOMS: atom_id res chain seq x y z
N MET A 1 8.64 24.70 4.10
CA MET A 1 8.96 23.30 3.75
C MET A 1 10.03 23.30 2.67
N GLN A 2 10.98 22.39 2.74
CA GLN A 2 12.05 22.34 1.75
C GLN A 2 11.55 21.60 0.50
N LYS A 3 11.92 22.11 -0.68
CA LYS A 3 11.71 21.40 -1.96
C LYS A 3 12.51 20.09 -1.92
N ILE A 4 11.94 19.02 -2.46
CA ILE A 4 12.65 17.73 -2.56
C ILE A 4 13.92 17.93 -3.38
N PRO A 5 15.11 17.57 -2.87
CA PRO A 5 16.38 17.90 -3.52
C PRO A 5 16.76 16.95 -4.64
N PHE A 6 15.97 15.92 -4.94
CA PHE A 6 16.22 14.90 -5.95
C PHE A 6 15.02 14.71 -6.89
N GLU A 7 15.24 14.16 -8.07
CA GLU A 7 14.22 13.87 -9.10
C GLU A 7 13.81 12.39 -9.09
N ALA A 8 14.65 11.53 -8.53
CA ALA A 8 14.36 10.12 -8.35
C ALA A 8 14.78 9.61 -6.98
N ALA A 9 14.01 8.67 -6.45
CA ALA A 9 14.31 7.95 -5.22
C ALA A 9 14.39 6.44 -5.51
N ILE A 10 15.46 5.82 -5.08
CA ILE A 10 15.75 4.41 -5.28
C ILE A 10 15.77 3.76 -3.91
N PHE A 11 14.98 2.71 -3.73
CA PHE A 11 14.76 2.07 -2.44
C PHE A 11 15.27 0.63 -2.46
N ASP A 12 16.05 0.28 -1.45
CA ASP A 12 16.12 -1.11 -1.06
C ASP A 12 14.79 -1.58 -0.48
N LEU A 13 14.57 -2.88 -0.39
CA LEU A 13 13.35 -3.46 0.16
C LEU A 13 13.54 -3.94 1.60
N ASP A 14 14.41 -4.90 1.82
CA ASP A 14 14.53 -5.64 3.10
C ASP A 14 15.21 -4.78 4.17
N GLY A 15 14.50 -4.51 5.28
CA GLY A 15 15.00 -3.61 6.32
C GLY A 15 14.84 -2.13 5.99
N THR A 16 14.49 -1.78 4.73
CA THR A 16 14.29 -0.41 4.26
C THR A 16 12.82 -0.08 4.06
N VAL A 17 12.18 -0.57 2.99
CA VAL A 17 10.74 -0.39 2.77
C VAL A 17 9.92 -1.44 3.50
N LEU A 18 10.43 -2.67 3.55
CA LEU A 18 9.83 -3.82 4.19
C LEU A 18 10.44 -4.06 5.59
N ASP A 19 9.59 -4.32 6.58
CA ASP A 19 10.03 -4.75 7.91
C ASP A 19 10.22 -6.28 7.92
N SER A 20 11.21 -6.74 7.17
CA SER A 20 11.44 -8.15 6.83
C SER A 20 12.61 -8.81 7.54
N LEU A 21 13.47 -8.06 8.26
CA LEU A 21 14.70 -8.63 8.83
C LEU A 21 14.45 -9.72 9.90
N SER A 22 13.26 -9.73 10.49
CA SER A 22 12.83 -10.80 11.41
C SER A 22 12.34 -12.07 10.71
N VAL A 23 12.22 -12.08 9.37
CA VAL A 23 11.71 -13.25 8.60
C VAL A 23 12.55 -14.48 8.85
N TRP A 24 13.87 -14.37 8.77
CA TRP A 24 14.77 -15.52 8.96
C TRP A 24 14.62 -16.15 10.33
N LYS A 25 14.48 -15.35 11.38
CA LYS A 25 14.21 -15.87 12.73
C LYS A 25 12.90 -16.66 12.77
N ARG A 26 11.84 -16.17 12.12
CA ARG A 26 10.56 -16.90 12.06
C ARG A 26 10.65 -18.17 11.20
N VAL A 27 11.41 -18.13 10.11
CA VAL A 27 11.70 -19.31 9.28
C VAL A 27 12.38 -20.39 10.10
N ASP A 28 13.41 -20.02 10.88
CA ASP A 28 14.09 -20.95 11.79
C ASP A 28 13.11 -21.51 12.82
N GLU A 29 12.33 -20.67 13.49
CA GLU A 29 11.32 -21.10 14.46
C GLU A 29 10.32 -22.10 13.84
N MET A 30 9.82 -21.83 12.64
CA MET A 30 8.90 -22.74 11.92
C MET A 30 9.58 -24.04 11.50
N TRP A 31 10.81 -23.94 10.96
CA TRP A 31 11.55 -25.11 10.48
C TRP A 31 11.88 -26.10 11.62
N PHE A 32 12.39 -25.60 12.75
CA PHE A 32 12.66 -26.41 13.93
C PHE A 32 11.39 -26.94 14.60
N SER A 33 10.33 -26.13 14.68
CA SER A 33 9.02 -26.52 15.23
C SER A 33 8.38 -27.67 14.45
N ARG A 34 8.47 -27.67 13.11
CA ARG A 34 8.00 -28.81 12.28
C ARG A 34 8.64 -30.13 12.64
N ARG A 35 9.81 -30.10 13.32
CA ARG A 35 10.58 -31.25 13.78
C ARG A 35 10.47 -31.51 15.28
N GLY A 36 9.59 -30.77 15.95
CA GLY A 36 9.38 -30.89 17.40
C GLY A 36 10.57 -30.40 18.22
N MET A 37 11.43 -29.57 17.67
CA MET A 37 12.62 -29.02 18.31
C MET A 37 12.48 -27.50 18.53
N PRO A 38 12.96 -26.95 19.64
CA PRO A 38 13.17 -25.50 19.76
C PRO A 38 14.36 -25.08 18.91
N VAL A 39 14.39 -23.81 18.47
CA VAL A 39 15.60 -23.24 17.85
C VAL A 39 16.72 -23.24 18.87
N PRO A 40 17.91 -23.81 18.57
CA PRO A 40 19.03 -23.80 19.50
C PRO A 40 19.51 -22.38 19.78
N GLU A 41 19.89 -22.11 21.04
CA GLU A 41 20.20 -20.75 21.51
C GLU A 41 21.28 -20.03 20.68
N ASN A 42 22.28 -20.77 20.21
CA ASN A 42 23.40 -20.20 19.44
C ASN A 42 23.24 -20.39 17.91
N TYR A 43 22.14 -20.96 17.44
CA TYR A 43 21.97 -21.34 16.02
C TYR A 43 22.23 -20.17 15.05
N ALA A 44 21.57 -19.04 15.25
CA ALA A 44 21.74 -17.88 14.39
C ALA A 44 23.20 -17.36 14.37
N HIS A 45 23.92 -17.47 15.49
CA HIS A 45 25.33 -17.09 15.57
C HIS A 45 26.23 -18.10 14.84
N GLU A 46 25.92 -19.39 14.94
CA GLU A 46 26.69 -20.47 14.31
C GLU A 46 26.60 -20.47 12.78
N ILE A 47 25.47 -20.02 12.21
CA ILE A 47 25.28 -19.88 10.76
C ILE A 47 25.61 -18.47 10.24
N ALA A 48 25.87 -17.51 11.14
CA ALA A 48 26.20 -16.14 10.75
C ALA A 48 27.45 -16.10 9.86
N GLY A 49 27.34 -15.54 8.67
CA GLY A 49 28.45 -15.43 7.72
C GLY A 49 28.66 -16.66 6.81
N LEU A 50 27.89 -17.73 7.00
CA LEU A 50 27.82 -18.83 6.04
C LEU A 50 26.95 -18.46 4.83
N SER A 51 27.28 -18.99 3.67
CA SER A 51 26.37 -18.95 2.52
C SER A 51 25.11 -19.75 2.80
N PHE A 52 24.04 -19.49 2.02
CA PHE A 52 22.76 -20.19 2.18
C PHE A 52 22.89 -21.72 2.10
N ARG A 53 23.76 -22.19 1.22
CA ARG A 53 24.10 -23.62 1.10
C ARG A 53 24.87 -24.12 2.31
N GLU A 54 25.93 -23.42 2.74
CA GLU A 54 26.73 -23.83 3.90
C GLU A 54 25.89 -23.86 5.18
N SER A 55 24.95 -22.91 5.34
CA SER A 55 23.99 -22.91 6.45
C SER A 55 23.08 -24.14 6.42
N ALA A 56 22.63 -24.56 5.23
CA ALA A 56 21.80 -25.76 5.09
C ALA A 56 22.61 -27.04 5.36
N GLU A 57 23.84 -27.15 4.84
CA GLU A 57 24.76 -28.27 5.12
C GLU A 57 25.07 -28.37 6.62
N TYR A 58 25.35 -27.24 7.30
CA TYR A 58 25.54 -27.18 8.74
C TYR A 58 24.30 -27.67 9.50
N THR A 59 23.12 -27.18 9.11
CA THR A 59 21.84 -27.53 9.75
C THR A 59 21.55 -29.01 9.65
N VAL A 60 21.74 -29.59 8.45
CA VAL A 60 21.60 -31.04 8.24
C VAL A 60 22.56 -31.82 9.15
N ALA A 61 23.84 -31.51 9.09
CA ALA A 61 24.85 -32.24 9.84
C ALA A 61 24.59 -32.30 11.33
N ARG A 62 23.98 -31.26 11.89
CA ARG A 62 23.81 -31.11 13.33
C ARG A 62 22.41 -31.46 13.84
N TYR A 63 21.37 -31.21 13.06
CA TYR A 63 19.97 -31.24 13.54
C TYR A 63 19.05 -32.16 12.74
N ALA A 64 19.44 -32.53 11.51
CA ALA A 64 18.60 -33.36 10.63
C ALA A 64 19.45 -34.27 9.71
N PRO A 65 20.34 -35.16 10.26
CA PRO A 65 21.32 -35.91 9.49
C PRO A 65 20.72 -36.90 8.49
N GLU A 66 19.43 -37.19 8.59
CA GLU A 66 18.66 -38.02 7.65
C GLU A 66 18.19 -37.23 6.41
N MET A 67 18.31 -35.92 6.42
CA MET A 67 17.85 -35.06 5.31
C MET A 67 19.01 -34.71 4.36
N LYS A 68 18.63 -34.29 3.15
CA LYS A 68 19.55 -33.63 2.21
C LYS A 68 19.51 -32.12 2.42
N TRP A 69 20.64 -31.48 2.25
CA TRP A 69 20.74 -30.01 2.41
C TRP A 69 19.85 -29.27 1.38
N GLU A 70 19.67 -29.84 0.16
CA GLU A 70 18.78 -29.26 -0.85
C GLU A 70 17.33 -29.20 -0.36
N THR A 71 16.86 -30.22 0.36
CA THR A 71 15.52 -30.24 0.95
C THR A 71 15.35 -29.15 2.01
N VAL A 72 16.39 -28.88 2.78
CA VAL A 72 16.36 -27.79 3.76
C VAL A 72 16.25 -26.41 3.06
N ILE A 73 17.01 -26.22 1.97
CA ILE A 73 16.91 -25.02 1.14
C ILE A 73 15.51 -24.86 0.54
N ASP A 74 14.92 -25.93 0.02
CA ASP A 74 13.58 -25.90 -0.54
C ASP A 74 12.53 -25.52 0.52
N GLU A 75 12.62 -26.10 1.71
CA GLU A 75 11.74 -25.78 2.84
C GLU A 75 11.91 -24.34 3.33
N TRP A 76 13.13 -23.84 3.45
CA TRP A 76 13.39 -22.46 3.82
C TRP A 76 12.87 -21.48 2.76
N THR A 77 13.04 -21.82 1.48
CA THR A 77 12.53 -21.02 0.36
C THR A 77 11.00 -20.95 0.40
N GLU A 78 10.32 -22.07 0.65
CA GLU A 78 8.86 -22.12 0.81
C GLU A 78 8.40 -21.27 1.99
N LEU A 79 9.02 -21.46 3.18
CA LEU A 79 8.68 -20.72 4.39
C LEU A 79 8.91 -19.23 4.25
N THR A 80 10.04 -18.83 3.65
CA THR A 80 10.34 -17.43 3.35
C THR A 80 9.31 -16.85 2.41
N GLY A 81 9.00 -17.52 1.29
CA GLY A 81 7.98 -17.08 0.35
C GLY A 81 6.61 -16.89 1.01
N ARG A 82 6.25 -17.78 1.94
CA ARG A 82 5.03 -17.66 2.72
C ARG A 82 5.04 -16.44 3.64
N GLU A 83 6.14 -16.18 4.35
CA GLU A 83 6.29 -14.99 5.20
C GLU A 83 6.13 -13.70 4.38
N TYR A 84 6.77 -13.59 3.22
CA TYR A 84 6.63 -12.41 2.35
C TYR A 84 5.20 -12.25 1.82
N THR A 85 4.56 -13.35 1.42
CA THR A 85 3.20 -13.29 0.89
C THR A 85 2.12 -13.03 1.94
N GLU A 86 2.32 -13.46 3.19
CA GLU A 86 1.28 -13.41 4.21
C GLU A 86 1.52 -12.36 5.31
N SER A 87 2.79 -12.14 5.72
CA SER A 87 3.10 -11.53 7.01
C SER A 87 3.94 -10.26 6.96
N VAL A 88 4.93 -10.14 6.07
CA VAL A 88 5.89 -9.00 6.05
C VAL A 88 5.15 -7.67 5.89
N PRO A 89 5.26 -6.73 6.85
CA PRO A 89 4.64 -5.41 6.75
C PRO A 89 5.58 -4.38 6.13
N LEU A 90 5.05 -3.19 5.89
CA LEU A 90 5.85 -2.00 5.57
C LEU A 90 6.51 -1.44 6.84
N LYS A 91 7.67 -0.82 6.67
CA LYS A 91 8.23 0.09 7.67
C LYS A 91 7.30 1.28 7.91
N SER A 92 7.31 1.81 9.14
CA SER A 92 6.45 2.94 9.52
C SER A 92 6.64 4.14 8.60
N GLY A 93 5.53 4.67 8.08
CA GLY A 93 5.48 5.82 7.17
C GLY A 93 5.96 5.55 5.74
N ALA A 94 6.33 4.30 5.39
CA ALA A 94 6.86 3.99 4.06
C ALA A 94 5.84 4.27 2.95
N ARG A 95 4.59 3.80 3.10
CA ARG A 95 3.53 4.05 2.11
C ARG A 95 3.31 5.53 1.89
N GLU A 96 3.12 6.27 2.98
CA GLU A 96 2.83 7.69 2.96
C GLU A 96 3.96 8.47 2.30
N TYR A 97 5.21 8.09 2.57
CA TYR A 97 6.37 8.72 1.97
C TYR A 97 6.49 8.43 0.47
N LEU A 98 6.33 7.17 0.06
CA LEU A 98 6.32 6.79 -1.36
C LEU A 98 5.20 7.54 -2.12
N CYS A 99 3.99 7.59 -1.57
CA CYS A 99 2.87 8.32 -2.17
C CYS A 99 3.14 9.83 -2.25
N MET A 100 3.74 10.42 -1.21
CA MET A 100 4.12 11.82 -1.21
C MET A 100 5.15 12.11 -2.32
N LEU A 101 6.18 11.28 -2.45
CA LEU A 101 7.18 11.43 -3.51
C LEU A 101 6.56 11.34 -4.91
N ARG A 102 5.64 10.39 -5.12
CA ARG A 102 4.89 10.26 -6.39
C ARG A 102 4.10 11.53 -6.71
N ARG A 103 3.38 12.06 -5.74
CA ARG A 103 2.58 13.28 -5.89
C ARG A 103 3.45 14.49 -6.27
N GLU A 104 4.65 14.57 -5.72
CA GLU A 104 5.62 15.61 -6.05
C GLU A 104 6.37 15.37 -7.37
N GLY A 105 6.01 14.32 -8.12
CA GLY A 105 6.58 13.99 -9.42
C GLY A 105 7.94 13.32 -9.37
N VAL A 106 8.37 12.83 -8.19
CA VAL A 106 9.60 12.06 -8.05
C VAL A 106 9.41 10.66 -8.62
N LYS A 107 10.34 10.21 -9.45
CA LYS A 107 10.35 8.86 -10.00
C LYS A 107 10.87 7.88 -8.96
N LEU A 108 10.24 6.69 -8.86
CA LEU A 108 10.59 5.70 -7.85
C LEU A 108 11.12 4.42 -8.49
N ALA A 109 12.18 3.86 -7.91
CA ALA A 109 12.66 2.54 -8.27
C ALA A 109 12.98 1.69 -7.05
N VAL A 110 12.90 0.38 -7.23
CA VAL A 110 13.45 -0.62 -6.32
C VAL A 110 14.86 -1.00 -6.79
N ALA A 111 15.80 -1.15 -5.85
CA ALA A 111 17.12 -1.74 -6.09
C ALA A 111 17.42 -2.74 -4.95
N THR A 112 17.22 -4.03 -5.20
CA THR A 112 17.23 -5.06 -4.17
C THR A 112 18.10 -6.27 -4.52
N ALA A 113 18.57 -6.98 -3.49
CA ALA A 113 19.15 -8.30 -3.60
C ALA A 113 18.12 -9.43 -3.34
N CYS A 114 16.90 -9.07 -2.95
CA CYS A 114 15.81 -10.02 -2.73
C CYS A 114 15.36 -10.66 -4.03
N LEU A 115 14.89 -11.90 -3.95
CA LEU A 115 14.41 -12.65 -5.11
C LEU A 115 13.02 -12.15 -5.56
N PRO A 116 12.78 -11.96 -6.88
CA PRO A 116 11.49 -11.51 -7.41
C PRO A 116 10.32 -12.35 -6.93
N MET A 117 10.49 -13.67 -6.86
CA MET A 117 9.46 -14.61 -6.40
C MET A 117 8.97 -14.34 -4.96
N TRP A 118 9.74 -13.65 -4.13
CA TRP A 118 9.38 -13.27 -2.76
C TRP A 118 8.80 -11.85 -2.69
N PHE A 119 9.52 -10.86 -3.23
CA PHE A 119 9.10 -9.47 -3.06
C PHE A 119 7.93 -9.06 -3.96
N GLU A 120 7.80 -9.58 -5.19
CA GLU A 120 6.72 -9.14 -6.09
C GLU A 120 5.32 -9.44 -5.52
N PRO A 121 5.01 -10.66 -5.01
CA PRO A 121 3.73 -10.91 -4.35
C PRO A 121 3.55 -10.07 -3.08
N CYS A 122 4.65 -9.79 -2.34
CA CYS A 122 4.64 -8.94 -1.16
C CYS A 122 4.23 -7.51 -1.50
N LEU A 123 4.88 -6.88 -2.49
CA LEU A 123 4.56 -5.52 -2.92
C LEU A 123 3.10 -5.41 -3.42
N LYS A 124 2.62 -6.41 -4.17
CA LYS A 124 1.22 -6.50 -4.62
C LYS A 124 0.25 -6.59 -3.44
N ARG A 125 0.50 -7.48 -2.48
CA ARG A 125 -0.32 -7.59 -1.26
C ARG A 125 -0.34 -6.29 -0.47
N LEU A 126 0.82 -5.63 -0.38
CA LEU A 126 0.95 -4.33 0.26
C LEU A 126 0.39 -3.18 -0.59
N GLY A 127 0.07 -3.39 -1.86
CA GLY A 127 -0.50 -2.39 -2.76
C GLY A 127 0.43 -1.20 -3.01
N ILE A 128 1.72 -1.45 -3.14
CA ILE A 128 2.73 -0.43 -3.46
C ILE A 128 3.53 -0.76 -4.72
N ASP A 129 3.25 -1.88 -5.36
CA ASP A 129 3.92 -2.32 -6.60
C ASP A 129 3.78 -1.30 -7.73
N GLU A 130 2.60 -0.71 -7.92
CA GLU A 130 2.33 0.30 -8.95
C GLU A 130 2.96 1.68 -8.65
N LEU A 131 3.49 1.90 -7.46
CA LEU A 131 4.18 3.15 -7.12
C LEU A 131 5.57 3.23 -7.76
N PHE A 132 6.19 2.10 -8.07
CA PHE A 132 7.54 2.06 -8.64
C PHE A 132 7.51 2.09 -10.17
N ASP A 133 8.33 2.97 -10.77
CA ASP A 133 8.51 3.08 -12.22
C ASP A 133 9.50 2.03 -12.75
N ALA A 134 10.38 1.51 -11.88
CA ALA A 134 11.36 0.50 -12.24
C ALA A 134 11.70 -0.41 -11.05
N VAL A 135 12.08 -1.63 -11.37
CA VAL A 135 12.65 -2.60 -10.43
C VAL A 135 13.98 -3.09 -10.99
N CYS A 136 15.00 -3.18 -10.12
CA CYS A 136 16.35 -3.64 -10.44
C CYS A 136 16.80 -4.62 -9.36
N CYS A 137 17.23 -5.80 -9.80
CA CYS A 137 17.85 -6.79 -8.92
C CYS A 137 19.37 -6.76 -9.11
N VAL A 138 20.12 -7.04 -8.04
CA VAL A 138 21.59 -7.11 -8.07
C VAL A 138 22.06 -8.09 -9.15
N ASP A 139 21.37 -9.20 -9.33
CA ASP A 139 21.69 -10.23 -10.33
C ASP A 139 21.67 -9.70 -11.78
N GLU A 140 20.85 -8.67 -12.08
CA GLU A 140 20.82 -8.05 -13.42
C GLU A 140 22.12 -7.34 -13.80
N THR A 141 22.96 -7.01 -12.82
CA THR A 141 24.22 -6.30 -13.04
C THR A 141 25.43 -7.23 -13.09
N GLY A 142 25.23 -8.54 -12.88
CA GLY A 142 26.31 -9.52 -12.75
C GLY A 142 27.18 -9.30 -11.50
N GLY A 143 26.77 -8.40 -10.61
CA GLY A 143 27.42 -8.11 -9.33
C GLY A 143 26.97 -9.05 -8.23
N SER A 144 27.82 -9.24 -7.24
CA SER A 144 27.51 -10.00 -6.03
C SER A 144 27.10 -9.11 -4.85
N SER A 145 27.21 -7.80 -5.01
CA SER A 145 27.01 -6.81 -3.93
C SER A 145 26.51 -5.48 -4.48
N LYS A 146 25.81 -4.71 -3.66
CA LYS A 146 25.41 -3.33 -3.95
C LYS A 146 26.57 -2.32 -3.80
N GLU A 147 27.69 -2.74 -3.22
CA GLU A 147 28.80 -1.86 -2.86
C GLU A 147 29.49 -1.23 -4.08
N ASP A 148 29.43 -1.86 -5.24
CA ASP A 148 29.95 -1.30 -6.49
C ASP A 148 29.05 -0.23 -7.12
N GLY A 149 27.80 -0.10 -6.64
CA GLY A 149 26.81 0.88 -7.09
C GLY A 149 26.14 0.57 -8.43
N GLN A 150 26.45 -0.56 -9.08
CA GLN A 150 25.94 -0.85 -10.43
C GLN A 150 24.42 -0.98 -10.47
N VAL A 151 23.79 -1.57 -9.45
CA VAL A 151 22.32 -1.68 -9.38
C VAL A 151 21.65 -0.30 -9.30
N PHE A 152 22.28 0.66 -8.62
CA PHE A 152 21.75 2.03 -8.52
C PHE A 152 21.93 2.80 -9.84
N LEU A 153 23.03 2.60 -10.55
CA LEU A 153 23.21 3.14 -11.91
C LEU A 153 22.19 2.57 -12.89
N LEU A 154 21.90 1.27 -12.79
CA LEU A 154 20.85 0.62 -13.58
C LEU A 154 19.48 1.23 -13.28
N ALA A 155 19.16 1.44 -12.03
CA ALA A 155 17.90 2.08 -11.61
C ALA A 155 17.78 3.50 -12.14
N ALA A 156 18.82 4.33 -11.99
CA ALA A 156 18.87 5.69 -12.51
C ALA A 156 18.68 5.72 -14.04
N LYS A 157 19.33 4.78 -14.75
CA LYS A 157 19.19 4.62 -16.21
C LYS A 157 17.76 4.25 -16.61
N LYS A 158 17.13 3.26 -15.92
CA LYS A 158 15.72 2.88 -16.18
C LYS A 158 14.76 4.05 -15.92
N LEU A 159 15.04 4.87 -14.90
CA LEU A 159 14.25 6.08 -14.59
C LEU A 159 14.52 7.26 -15.53
N GLY A 160 15.62 7.24 -16.29
CA GLY A 160 16.05 8.35 -17.15
C GLY A 160 16.46 9.60 -16.34
N VAL A 161 17.07 9.41 -15.15
CA VAL A 161 17.53 10.46 -14.25
C VAL A 161 19.04 10.33 -14.05
N LYS A 162 19.76 11.45 -13.98
CA LYS A 162 21.19 11.43 -13.71
C LYS A 162 21.47 11.01 -12.25
N PRO A 163 22.56 10.25 -11.99
CA PRO A 163 22.89 9.79 -10.64
C PRO A 163 22.92 10.89 -9.59
N GLU A 164 23.49 12.07 -9.91
CA GLU A 164 23.60 13.21 -8.99
C GLU A 164 22.26 13.81 -8.58
N ARG A 165 21.17 13.43 -9.24
CA ARG A 165 19.81 13.83 -8.97
C ARG A 165 18.96 12.70 -8.40
N CYS A 166 19.61 11.61 -7.97
CA CYS A 166 18.99 10.46 -7.32
C CYS A 166 19.31 10.43 -5.84
N ALA A 167 18.35 9.96 -5.05
CA ALA A 167 18.55 9.59 -3.66
C ALA A 167 18.35 8.08 -3.50
N VAL A 168 19.17 7.43 -2.68
CA VAL A 168 19.08 6.01 -2.33
C VAL A 168 18.68 5.89 -0.86
N PHE A 169 17.78 4.98 -0.54
CA PHE A 169 17.36 4.62 0.80
C PHE A 169 17.78 3.18 1.07
N GLU A 170 18.57 2.96 2.12
CA GLU A 170 19.27 1.70 2.38
C GLU A 170 19.55 1.49 3.88
N ASP A 171 19.54 0.24 4.34
CA ASP A 171 19.75 -0.11 5.74
C ASP A 171 21.13 -0.73 6.02
N VAL A 172 21.88 -1.12 4.96
CA VAL A 172 23.19 -1.75 5.09
C VAL A 172 24.33 -0.88 4.56
N PRO A 173 25.56 -0.99 5.14
CA PRO A 173 26.72 -0.19 4.74
C PRO A 173 27.05 -0.34 3.24
N ALA A 174 27.00 -1.57 2.71
CA ALA A 174 27.34 -1.85 1.32
C ALA A 174 26.50 -1.04 0.33
N GLY A 175 25.19 -0.92 0.57
CA GLY A 175 24.30 -0.15 -0.28
C GLY A 175 24.55 1.35 -0.16
N VAL A 176 24.71 1.87 1.06
CA VAL A 176 25.02 3.29 1.29
C VAL A 176 26.35 3.67 0.62
N ILE A 177 27.41 2.87 0.81
CA ILE A 177 28.72 3.10 0.17
C ILE A 177 28.60 3.05 -1.36
N GLY A 178 27.87 2.07 -1.90
CA GLY A 178 27.64 1.95 -3.34
C GLY A 178 26.92 3.16 -3.93
N ALA A 179 25.89 3.66 -3.25
CA ALA A 179 25.18 4.87 -3.66
C ALA A 179 26.10 6.11 -3.68
N LYS A 180 26.90 6.29 -2.64
CA LYS A 180 27.89 7.39 -2.57
C LYS A 180 28.96 7.27 -3.61
N ARG A 181 29.43 6.06 -3.90
CA ARG A 181 30.47 5.80 -4.94
C ARG A 181 30.04 6.26 -6.33
N VAL A 182 28.73 6.17 -6.62
CA VAL A 182 28.20 6.58 -7.93
C VAL A 182 27.59 7.99 -7.92
N GLY A 183 27.87 8.78 -6.86
CA GLY A 183 27.51 10.19 -6.78
C GLY A 183 26.05 10.47 -6.39
N MET A 184 25.33 9.51 -5.84
CA MET A 184 23.97 9.68 -5.35
C MET A 184 23.94 10.15 -3.90
N GLN A 185 22.83 10.78 -3.48
CA GLN A 185 22.54 11.00 -2.05
C GLN A 185 22.18 9.67 -1.42
N ALA A 186 22.60 9.44 -0.17
CA ALA A 186 22.34 8.20 0.54
C ALA A 186 21.67 8.47 1.90
N TYR A 187 20.49 7.92 2.09
CA TYR A 187 19.73 7.93 3.34
C TYR A 187 19.85 6.54 3.99
N GLY A 188 20.44 6.48 5.19
CA GLY A 188 20.56 5.24 5.95
C GLY A 188 19.28 4.98 6.75
N MET A 189 18.75 3.76 6.70
CA MET A 189 17.62 3.32 7.51
C MET A 189 18.13 2.57 8.73
N PHE A 190 17.69 2.98 9.93
CA PHE A 190 18.01 2.28 11.16
C PHE A 190 17.16 1.01 11.28
N ASP A 191 17.82 -0.12 11.58
CA ASP A 191 17.12 -1.32 12.01
C ASP A 191 17.85 -1.96 13.20
N ALA A 192 17.08 -2.36 14.21
CA ALA A 192 17.62 -2.95 15.44
C ALA A 192 18.19 -4.36 15.23
N HIS A 193 17.82 -5.05 14.15
CA HIS A 193 18.32 -6.40 13.83
C HIS A 193 19.75 -6.40 13.28
N HIS A 194 20.23 -5.24 12.77
CA HIS A 194 21.63 -5.12 12.36
C HIS A 194 22.57 -5.03 13.56
N SER A 195 23.79 -5.53 13.39
CA SER A 195 24.86 -5.39 14.37
C SER A 195 25.20 -3.92 14.64
N GLU A 196 25.74 -3.62 15.81
CA GLU A 196 26.17 -2.26 16.15
C GLU A 196 27.20 -1.72 15.16
N GLU A 197 28.13 -2.56 14.70
CA GLU A 197 29.12 -2.20 13.69
C GLU A 197 28.48 -1.86 12.35
N SER A 198 27.53 -2.66 11.87
CA SER A 198 26.79 -2.38 10.64
C SER A 198 26.06 -1.05 10.72
N ARG A 199 25.32 -0.80 11.81
CA ARG A 199 24.61 0.46 12.04
C ARG A 199 25.56 1.66 12.08
N ARG A 200 26.72 1.53 12.74
CA ARG A 200 27.74 2.57 12.80
C ARG A 200 28.29 2.88 11.40
N LEU A 201 28.68 1.87 10.64
CA LEU A 201 29.20 2.04 9.29
C LEU A 201 28.16 2.66 8.33
N THR A 202 26.88 2.25 8.42
CA THR A 202 25.79 2.88 7.68
C THR A 202 25.69 4.37 8.02
N ALA A 203 25.70 4.71 9.31
CA ALA A 203 25.60 6.10 9.76
C ALA A 203 26.80 6.98 9.36
N GLU A 204 28.02 6.42 9.37
CA GLU A 204 29.24 7.14 8.98
C GLU A 204 29.28 7.48 7.46
N ASN A 205 28.60 6.70 6.63
CA ASN A 205 28.60 6.86 5.17
C ASN A 205 27.33 7.53 4.61
N ALA A 206 26.21 7.50 5.34
CA ALA A 206 24.96 8.11 4.92
C ALA A 206 25.00 9.64 5.06
N ASP A 207 24.33 10.35 4.14
CA ASP A 207 24.10 11.80 4.27
C ASP A 207 23.14 12.11 5.42
N ARG A 208 22.24 11.16 5.75
CA ARG A 208 21.31 11.24 6.87
C ARG A 208 20.83 9.86 7.28
N MET A 209 20.69 9.66 8.60
CA MET A 209 20.04 8.47 9.19
C MET A 209 18.57 8.75 9.48
N LEU A 210 17.74 7.74 9.24
CA LEU A 210 16.30 7.72 9.50
C LEU A 210 15.97 6.53 10.39
N HIS A 211 15.14 6.72 11.41
CA HIS A 211 14.59 5.62 12.22
C HIS A 211 13.32 5.03 11.60
N SER A 212 12.60 5.87 10.85
CA SER A 212 11.44 5.50 10.06
C SER A 212 11.21 6.55 8.96
N PHE A 213 10.34 6.28 8.01
CA PHE A 213 9.94 7.29 7.03
C PHE A 213 9.13 8.45 7.64
N GLU A 214 8.60 8.29 8.86
CA GLU A 214 7.97 9.37 9.61
C GLU A 214 8.94 10.53 9.90
N ASP A 215 10.25 10.25 10.00
CA ASP A 215 11.27 11.29 10.20
C ASP A 215 11.30 12.28 9.03
N MET A 216 10.85 11.87 7.85
CA MET A 216 10.77 12.74 6.68
C MET A 216 9.60 13.72 6.75
N ARG A 217 8.61 13.55 7.65
CA ARG A 217 7.52 14.52 7.88
C ARG A 217 8.02 15.87 8.38
N ALA A 218 9.14 15.89 9.08
CA ALA A 218 9.79 17.14 9.50
C ALA A 218 10.43 17.90 8.34
N VAL A 219 10.64 17.26 7.19
CA VAL A 219 11.33 17.80 6.01
C VAL A 219 10.33 18.11 4.90
N HIS A 220 9.38 17.21 4.66
CA HIS A 220 8.42 17.25 3.55
C HIS A 220 6.98 17.29 4.06
N ASP A 221 6.10 17.88 3.29
CA ASP A 221 4.66 17.88 3.58
C ASP A 221 4.01 16.56 3.15
N PHE A 222 3.50 15.81 4.12
CA PHE A 222 2.76 14.57 3.91
C PHE A 222 1.24 14.79 3.83
N SER A 223 0.77 16.04 3.74
CA SER A 223 -0.66 16.28 3.55
C SER A 223 -1.11 15.67 2.22
N PHE A 224 -2.13 14.82 2.29
CA PHE A 224 -2.71 14.20 1.10
C PHE A 224 -3.76 15.13 0.50
N ARG A 225 -3.80 15.20 -0.84
CA ARG A 225 -4.93 15.76 -1.57
C ARG A 225 -6.02 14.71 -1.67
N ARG A 226 -7.26 15.14 -1.66
CA ARG A 226 -8.38 14.26 -1.90
C ARG A 226 -8.56 14.07 -3.41
N ALA A 227 -8.56 12.81 -3.87
CA ALA A 227 -9.02 12.46 -5.20
C ALA A 227 -10.56 12.38 -5.19
N VAL A 228 -11.19 13.17 -6.03
CA VAL A 228 -12.65 13.17 -6.21
C VAL A 228 -12.97 12.59 -7.58
N ILE A 229 -13.70 11.48 -7.58
CA ILE A 229 -14.07 10.77 -8.80
C ILE A 229 -15.58 10.92 -9.00
N PHE A 230 -15.99 11.66 -10.03
CA PHE A 230 -17.40 11.74 -10.43
C PHE A 230 -17.73 10.56 -11.34
N THR A 231 -18.69 9.73 -10.93
CA THR A 231 -19.19 8.61 -11.70
C THR A 231 -20.29 9.05 -12.68
N ALA A 232 -20.62 8.19 -13.65
CA ALA A 232 -21.64 8.48 -14.66
C ALA A 232 -23.09 8.54 -14.11
N HIS A 233 -23.31 8.14 -12.83
CA HIS A 233 -24.64 8.13 -12.22
C HIS A 233 -24.58 8.66 -10.77
N CYS A 234 -25.47 9.61 -10.46
CA CYS A 234 -25.71 10.11 -9.11
C CYS A 234 -27.23 10.19 -8.89
N GLU A 235 -27.76 9.45 -7.94
CA GLU A 235 -29.20 9.38 -7.70
C GLU A 235 -29.72 10.58 -6.92
N GLY A 236 -28.94 11.08 -5.98
CA GLY A 236 -29.24 12.26 -5.20
C GLY A 236 -28.68 13.55 -5.77
N SER A 237 -28.61 14.59 -4.93
CA SER A 237 -28.06 15.88 -5.30
C SER A 237 -26.53 15.85 -5.24
N VAL A 238 -25.88 16.31 -6.31
CA VAL A 238 -24.42 16.48 -6.34
C VAL A 238 -23.95 17.45 -5.25
N GLN A 239 -24.72 18.48 -4.93
CA GLN A 239 -24.42 19.47 -3.89
C GLN A 239 -24.43 18.84 -2.48
N ASP A 240 -25.25 17.81 -2.25
CA ASP A 240 -25.26 17.06 -0.99
C ASP A 240 -24.18 15.97 -0.98
N ALA A 241 -23.81 15.46 -2.17
CA ALA A 241 -22.79 14.45 -2.33
C ALA A 241 -21.36 14.98 -2.20
N TYR A 242 -21.14 16.24 -2.63
CA TYR A 242 -19.81 16.82 -2.76
C TYR A 242 -19.75 18.26 -2.26
N SER A 243 -18.81 18.50 -1.35
CA SER A 243 -18.40 19.84 -0.92
C SER A 243 -16.95 20.04 -1.33
N PRO A 244 -16.63 21.03 -2.17
CA PRO A 244 -15.28 21.32 -2.64
C PRO A 244 -14.31 21.60 -1.49
N LEU A 245 -13.10 21.04 -1.58
CA LEU A 245 -11.97 21.38 -0.73
C LEU A 245 -10.83 21.94 -1.60
N ASP A 246 -10.08 22.89 -1.02
CA ASP A 246 -8.91 23.42 -1.71
C ASP A 246 -7.89 22.30 -1.96
N GLY A 247 -7.42 22.17 -3.20
CA GLY A 247 -6.50 21.11 -3.60
C GLY A 247 -7.15 19.80 -4.00
N ASP A 248 -8.49 19.68 -4.08
CA ASP A 248 -9.15 18.49 -4.64
C ASP A 248 -8.65 18.20 -6.06
N ARG A 249 -8.33 16.94 -6.31
CA ARG A 249 -7.99 16.41 -7.62
C ARG A 249 -9.21 15.78 -8.25
N ILE A 250 -9.75 16.42 -9.29
CA ILE A 250 -11.03 16.03 -9.89
C ILE A 250 -10.79 15.12 -11.10
N LEU A 251 -11.31 13.91 -11.04
CA LEU A 251 -11.36 12.95 -12.15
C LEU A 251 -12.82 12.60 -12.46
N CYS A 252 -13.13 12.31 -13.71
CA CYS A 252 -14.46 11.90 -14.11
C CYS A 252 -14.41 10.58 -14.86
N ALA A 253 -15.28 9.65 -14.47
CA ALA A 253 -15.48 8.39 -15.15
C ALA A 253 -16.62 8.58 -16.17
N ASP A 254 -16.30 8.42 -17.47
CA ASP A 254 -17.24 8.55 -18.60
C ASP A 254 -18.12 9.80 -18.48
N GLY A 255 -19.46 9.66 -18.44
CA GLY A 255 -20.43 10.76 -18.30
C GLY A 255 -20.38 11.57 -17.01
N GLY A 256 -19.53 11.21 -16.04
CA GLY A 256 -19.39 11.88 -14.73
C GLY A 256 -18.99 13.36 -14.81
N TRP A 257 -18.42 13.79 -15.93
CA TRP A 257 -18.08 15.19 -16.17
C TRP A 257 -19.31 16.14 -16.12
N LYS A 258 -20.50 15.62 -16.39
CA LYS A 258 -21.75 16.39 -16.29
C LYS A 258 -22.02 16.80 -14.83
N PHE A 259 -21.82 15.89 -13.89
CA PHE A 259 -21.95 16.14 -12.45
C PHE A 259 -20.83 17.02 -11.91
N ALA A 260 -19.61 16.88 -12.39
CA ALA A 260 -18.51 17.79 -12.03
C ALA A 260 -18.83 19.24 -12.47
N ARG A 261 -19.36 19.42 -13.67
CA ARG A 261 -19.83 20.73 -14.18
C ARG A 261 -20.98 21.28 -13.33
N GLU A 262 -21.96 20.45 -12.95
CA GLU A 262 -23.06 20.82 -12.05
C GLU A 262 -22.54 21.26 -10.67
N ALA A 263 -21.49 20.60 -10.14
CA ALA A 263 -20.81 20.98 -8.93
C ALA A 263 -19.94 22.26 -9.06
N GLY A 264 -19.82 22.82 -10.27
CA GLY A 264 -19.00 24.02 -10.53
C GLY A 264 -17.50 23.76 -10.52
N VAL A 265 -17.04 22.51 -10.72
CA VAL A 265 -15.62 22.15 -10.72
C VAL A 265 -15.16 21.65 -12.08
N LYS A 266 -13.89 21.90 -12.39
CA LYS A 266 -13.28 21.46 -13.64
C LYS A 266 -12.48 20.18 -13.43
N PRO A 267 -12.73 19.10 -14.20
CA PRO A 267 -11.94 17.88 -14.12
C PRO A 267 -10.51 18.10 -14.65
N GLU A 268 -9.54 17.45 -13.98
CA GLU A 268 -8.18 17.28 -14.49
C GLU A 268 -8.20 16.39 -15.74
N CYS A 269 -9.02 15.34 -15.70
CA CYS A 269 -9.14 14.38 -16.79
C CYS A 269 -10.50 13.67 -16.75
N VAL A 270 -11.05 13.40 -17.93
CA VAL A 270 -12.22 12.52 -18.14
C VAL A 270 -11.73 11.22 -18.75
N ILE A 271 -12.02 10.09 -18.11
CA ILE A 271 -11.54 8.76 -18.48
C ILE A 271 -12.71 7.88 -18.86
N GLY A 272 -12.69 7.32 -20.05
CA GLY A 272 -13.76 6.45 -20.55
C GLY A 272 -13.56 5.97 -21.97
N ASP A 273 -14.53 5.20 -22.46
CA ASP A 273 -14.63 4.80 -23.86
C ASP A 273 -15.66 5.63 -24.64
N PHE A 274 -16.52 6.38 -23.92
CA PHE A 274 -17.54 7.28 -24.46
C PHE A 274 -18.53 6.59 -25.41
N ASP A 275 -18.78 5.29 -25.20
CA ASP A 275 -19.75 4.51 -25.98
C ASP A 275 -21.21 4.84 -25.60
N SER A 276 -21.43 5.29 -24.37
CA SER A 276 -22.73 5.59 -23.78
C SER A 276 -22.94 7.06 -23.42
N SER A 277 -21.91 7.90 -23.54
CA SER A 277 -21.97 9.32 -23.18
C SER A 277 -21.33 10.23 -24.24
N GLU A 278 -21.79 11.49 -24.32
CA GLU A 278 -21.15 12.53 -25.12
C GLU A 278 -19.79 12.90 -24.51
N GLU A 279 -18.82 13.17 -25.38
CA GLU A 279 -17.53 13.66 -24.98
C GLU A 279 -17.60 15.11 -24.52
N PRO A 280 -16.89 15.49 -23.44
CA PRO A 280 -16.82 16.88 -23.04
C PRO A 280 -15.96 17.71 -23.99
N GLU A 281 -16.46 18.87 -24.38
CA GLU A 281 -15.65 19.83 -25.12
C GLU A 281 -14.72 20.62 -24.18
N GLY A 282 -13.45 20.71 -24.53
CA GLY A 282 -12.46 21.55 -23.81
C GLY A 282 -11.85 20.93 -22.55
N GLU A 283 -12.11 19.66 -22.28
CA GLU A 283 -11.53 18.91 -21.18
C GLU A 283 -10.41 17.98 -21.66
N ALA A 284 -9.48 17.61 -20.77
CA ALA A 284 -8.49 16.58 -21.04
C ALA A 284 -9.18 15.21 -21.03
N ILE A 285 -9.00 14.43 -22.08
CA ILE A 285 -9.64 13.13 -22.25
C ILE A 285 -8.58 12.03 -22.31
N GLU A 286 -8.78 10.97 -21.55
CA GLU A 286 -8.03 9.73 -21.63
C GLU A 286 -8.95 8.61 -22.13
N ARG A 287 -8.75 8.21 -23.39
CA ARG A 287 -9.58 7.18 -24.02
C ARG A 287 -9.03 5.79 -23.73
N HIS A 288 -9.94 4.89 -23.40
CA HIS A 288 -9.67 3.47 -23.26
C HIS A 288 -10.51 2.67 -24.26
N PRO A 289 -10.05 1.48 -24.70
CA PRO A 289 -10.86 0.59 -25.53
C PRO A 289 -12.16 0.19 -24.81
N VAL A 290 -13.24 -0.05 -25.58
CA VAL A 290 -14.51 -0.59 -25.03
C VAL A 290 -14.27 -1.98 -24.42
N MET A 291 -13.45 -2.82 -25.08
CA MET A 291 -13.03 -4.11 -24.52
C MET A 291 -11.84 -3.90 -23.58
N LYS A 292 -12.10 -3.86 -22.28
CA LYS A 292 -11.13 -3.69 -21.21
C LYS A 292 -11.62 -4.43 -19.95
N ASP A 293 -10.69 -4.80 -19.08
CA ASP A 293 -11.00 -5.51 -17.85
C ASP A 293 -11.48 -4.58 -16.72
N ASP A 294 -11.19 -3.28 -16.82
CA ASP A 294 -11.50 -2.28 -15.79
C ASP A 294 -12.72 -1.44 -16.14
N THR A 295 -13.55 -1.09 -15.16
CA THR A 295 -14.55 -0.04 -15.29
C THR A 295 -13.89 1.35 -15.38
N ASP A 296 -14.57 2.36 -15.94
CA ASP A 296 -14.03 3.72 -15.99
C ASP A 296 -13.76 4.31 -14.61
N THR A 297 -14.62 3.99 -13.62
CA THR A 297 -14.38 4.34 -12.20
C THR A 297 -13.07 3.70 -11.69
N MET A 298 -12.83 2.42 -12.00
CA MET A 298 -11.60 1.74 -11.59
C MET A 298 -10.36 2.34 -12.27
N LEU A 299 -10.45 2.75 -13.53
CA LEU A 299 -9.37 3.45 -14.22
C LEU A 299 -9.04 4.79 -13.53
N CYS A 300 -10.05 5.57 -13.14
CA CYS A 300 -9.86 6.79 -12.34
C CYS A 300 -9.17 6.49 -11.00
N VAL A 301 -9.62 5.42 -10.30
CA VAL A 301 -9.02 4.96 -9.04
C VAL A 301 -7.54 4.62 -9.22
N LYS A 302 -7.21 3.79 -10.20
CA LYS A 302 -5.81 3.39 -10.48
C LYS A 302 -4.94 4.59 -10.84
N ARG A 303 -5.45 5.51 -11.67
CA ARG A 303 -4.74 6.75 -12.04
C ARG A 303 -4.42 7.60 -10.81
N ALA A 304 -5.38 7.80 -9.92
CA ALA A 304 -5.17 8.59 -8.72
C ALA A 304 -4.21 7.90 -7.73
N LEU A 305 -4.36 6.60 -7.47
CA LEU A 305 -3.42 5.82 -6.65
C LEU A 305 -1.99 5.91 -7.18
N LYS A 306 -1.80 5.73 -8.49
CA LYS A 306 -0.48 5.88 -9.14
C LYS A 306 0.07 7.29 -9.00
N GLY A 307 -0.79 8.29 -8.87
CA GLY A 307 -0.44 9.68 -8.56
C GLY A 307 -0.10 9.91 -7.08
N GLY A 308 -0.25 8.91 -6.21
CA GLY A 308 0.07 8.99 -4.78
C GLY A 308 -1.09 9.49 -3.90
N GLU A 309 -2.32 9.49 -4.41
CA GLU A 309 -3.49 9.87 -3.60
C GLU A 309 -3.90 8.73 -2.67
N LEU A 310 -4.23 9.05 -1.42
CA LEU A 310 -4.67 8.08 -0.40
C LEU A 310 -6.00 8.47 0.27
N ASP A 311 -6.63 9.59 -0.12
CA ASP A 311 -7.97 9.99 0.33
C ASP A 311 -8.89 10.13 -0.89
N PHE A 312 -9.96 9.34 -0.94
CA PHE A 312 -10.84 9.22 -2.09
C PHE A 312 -12.27 9.54 -1.73
N LEU A 313 -12.89 10.39 -2.55
CA LEU A 313 -14.34 10.60 -2.58
C LEU A 313 -14.87 10.20 -3.98
N ILE A 314 -15.70 9.18 -4.03
CA ILE A 314 -16.45 8.79 -5.22
C ILE A 314 -17.82 9.47 -5.12
N VAL A 315 -18.10 10.39 -6.04
CA VAL A 315 -19.37 11.13 -6.11
C VAL A 315 -20.33 10.40 -7.01
N GLY A 316 -21.51 10.05 -6.49
CA GLY A 316 -22.46 9.15 -7.15
C GLY A 316 -22.09 7.68 -6.90
N GLY A 317 -22.37 6.83 -7.90
CA GLY A 317 -21.97 5.42 -7.89
C GLY A 317 -22.95 4.45 -7.26
N PHE A 318 -24.00 4.94 -6.62
CA PHE A 318 -25.15 4.15 -6.18
C PHE A 318 -26.30 4.27 -7.17
N GLY A 319 -27.22 3.29 -7.16
CA GLY A 319 -28.40 3.30 -8.03
C GLY A 319 -28.11 3.01 -9.51
N GLY A 320 -29.08 3.23 -10.36
CA GLY A 320 -28.99 2.91 -11.78
C GLY A 320 -28.76 1.41 -12.03
N ARG A 321 -27.64 1.07 -12.62
CA ARG A 321 -27.23 -0.33 -12.85
C ARG A 321 -26.62 -0.92 -11.58
N PHE A 322 -27.23 -1.98 -11.06
CA PHE A 322 -26.80 -2.64 -9.83
C PHE A 322 -25.37 -3.24 -9.91
N ASP A 323 -25.02 -3.78 -11.09
CA ASP A 323 -23.67 -4.31 -11.35
C ASP A 323 -22.59 -3.21 -11.21
N HIS A 324 -22.85 -1.98 -11.63
CA HIS A 324 -21.95 -0.84 -11.43
C HIS A 324 -21.84 -0.45 -9.96
N THR A 325 -22.94 -0.49 -9.20
CA THR A 325 -22.88 -0.26 -7.74
C THR A 325 -21.96 -1.27 -7.06
N LEU A 326 -22.07 -2.56 -7.41
CA LEU A 326 -21.18 -3.60 -6.88
C LEU A 326 -19.73 -3.38 -7.29
N ALA A 327 -19.46 -3.04 -8.56
CA ALA A 327 -18.12 -2.75 -9.04
C ALA A 327 -17.49 -1.53 -8.33
N ASN A 328 -18.29 -0.49 -8.01
CA ASN A 328 -17.83 0.66 -7.25
C ASN A 328 -17.51 0.29 -5.80
N ILE A 329 -18.29 -0.59 -5.16
CA ILE A 329 -17.99 -1.13 -3.82
C ILE A 329 -16.68 -1.95 -3.86
N GLN A 330 -16.48 -2.75 -4.89
CA GLN A 330 -15.20 -3.46 -5.09
C GLN A 330 -14.02 -2.50 -5.29
N SER A 331 -14.25 -1.37 -5.99
CA SER A 331 -13.23 -0.31 -6.12
C SER A 331 -12.88 0.33 -4.77
N MET A 332 -13.87 0.50 -3.88
CA MET A 332 -13.62 0.97 -2.51
C MET A 332 -12.82 -0.04 -1.70
N GLN A 333 -13.11 -1.34 -1.82
CA GLN A 333 -12.32 -2.39 -1.19
C GLN A 333 -10.89 -2.40 -1.72
N TYR A 334 -10.71 -2.31 -3.03
CA TYR A 334 -9.40 -2.23 -3.69
C TYR A 334 -8.56 -1.07 -3.15
N LEU A 335 -9.19 0.10 -2.92
CA LEU A 335 -8.56 1.26 -2.27
C LEU A 335 -8.15 0.97 -0.82
N ALA A 336 -9.05 0.38 -0.03
CA ALA A 336 -8.80 0.06 1.37
C ALA A 336 -7.66 -0.97 1.52
N GLU A 337 -7.59 -1.97 0.65
CA GLU A 337 -6.48 -2.96 0.62
C GLU A 337 -5.13 -2.29 0.37
N ARG A 338 -5.11 -1.17 -0.35
CA ARG A 338 -3.92 -0.35 -0.64
C ARG A 338 -3.67 0.76 0.39
N GLY A 339 -4.38 0.72 1.53
CA GLY A 339 -4.22 1.68 2.63
C GLY A 339 -4.80 3.07 2.34
N ALA A 340 -5.62 3.21 1.29
CA ALA A 340 -6.33 4.43 1.00
C ALA A 340 -7.69 4.46 1.71
N ARG A 341 -8.09 5.64 2.15
CA ARG A 341 -9.45 5.90 2.63
C ARG A 341 -10.39 6.05 1.44
N ALA A 342 -11.50 5.35 1.45
CA ALA A 342 -12.51 5.45 0.40
C ALA A 342 -13.88 5.81 0.98
N VAL A 343 -14.46 6.85 0.43
CA VAL A 343 -15.84 7.28 0.68
C VAL A 343 -16.58 7.34 -0.65
N MET A 344 -17.78 6.80 -0.72
CA MET A 344 -18.71 6.96 -1.84
C MET A 344 -19.96 7.65 -1.34
N ASN A 345 -20.42 8.68 -2.03
CA ASN A 345 -21.56 9.50 -1.61
C ASN A 345 -22.33 10.00 -2.82
N ASP A 346 -23.65 9.82 -2.81
CA ASP A 346 -24.56 10.35 -3.84
C ASP A 346 -25.56 11.39 -3.33
N GLY A 347 -25.38 11.84 -2.06
CA GLY A 347 -26.29 12.76 -1.39
C GLY A 347 -27.43 12.11 -0.65
N ILE A 348 -27.70 10.82 -0.89
CA ILE A 348 -28.73 10.02 -0.21
C ILE A 348 -28.06 8.92 0.62
N THR A 349 -27.18 8.19 -0.03
CA THR A 349 -26.42 7.09 0.54
C THR A 349 -24.95 7.48 0.61
N ARG A 350 -24.35 7.28 1.77
CA ARG A 350 -22.93 7.43 2.01
C ARG A 350 -22.35 6.10 2.47
N ALA A 351 -21.33 5.64 1.82
CA ALA A 351 -20.56 4.49 2.26
C ALA A 351 -19.10 4.87 2.50
N GLU A 352 -18.47 4.25 3.48
CA GLU A 352 -17.02 4.37 3.70
C GLU A 352 -16.41 3.03 4.09
N THR A 353 -15.15 2.82 3.73
CA THR A 353 -14.40 1.62 4.11
C THR A 353 -13.61 1.87 5.39
N LEU A 354 -13.53 0.84 6.24
CA LEU A 354 -12.66 0.79 7.42
C LEU A 354 -11.86 -0.51 7.40
N LYS A 355 -10.58 -0.43 7.11
CA LYS A 355 -9.64 -1.55 7.20
C LYS A 355 -8.81 -1.41 8.45
N GLU A 356 -8.96 -2.34 9.38
CA GLU A 356 -8.19 -2.41 10.64
C GLU A 356 -8.03 -1.05 11.33
N GLY A 357 -8.75 -0.84 12.42
CA GLY A 357 -8.74 0.43 13.11
C GLY A 357 -10.11 0.83 13.61
N LYS A 358 -10.31 2.12 13.81
CA LYS A 358 -11.53 2.70 14.35
C LYS A 358 -11.91 4.00 13.66
N THR A 359 -13.23 4.22 13.52
CA THR A 359 -13.80 5.46 13.00
C THR A 359 -14.98 5.91 13.85
N ARG A 360 -15.38 7.17 13.66
CA ARG A 360 -16.60 7.72 14.23
C ARG A 360 -17.47 8.23 13.10
N VAL A 361 -18.70 7.78 13.07
CA VAL A 361 -19.69 8.21 12.09
C VAL A 361 -20.76 9.05 12.78
N ARG A 362 -20.91 10.30 12.34
CA ARG A 362 -21.90 11.22 12.88
C ARG A 362 -23.30 10.76 12.50
N ARG A 363 -24.24 10.96 13.43
CA ARG A 363 -25.65 10.66 13.21
C ARG A 363 -26.17 11.38 11.97
N GLN A 364 -26.77 10.62 11.07
CA GLN A 364 -27.58 11.12 9.96
C GLN A 364 -29.04 10.67 10.18
N LYS A 365 -29.98 11.23 9.41
CA LYS A 365 -31.34 10.68 9.34
C LYS A 365 -31.25 9.30 8.68
N GLY A 366 -32.09 8.36 9.10
CA GLY A 366 -32.16 7.03 8.51
C GLY A 366 -31.28 5.99 9.20
N LYS A 367 -30.77 5.02 8.44
CA LYS A 367 -30.15 3.80 8.96
C LYS A 367 -28.63 3.81 8.87
N LEU A 368 -28.03 3.06 9.80
CA LEU A 368 -26.62 2.71 9.80
C LEU A 368 -26.47 1.21 9.55
N SER A 369 -25.70 0.82 8.56
CA SER A 369 -25.41 -0.59 8.29
C SER A 369 -23.91 -0.83 8.23
N VAL A 370 -23.46 -1.97 8.71
CA VAL A 370 -22.06 -2.37 8.72
C VAL A 370 -21.93 -3.76 8.12
N PHE A 371 -21.15 -3.88 7.04
CA PHE A 371 -20.93 -5.13 6.32
C PHE A 371 -19.47 -5.52 6.37
N SER A 372 -19.18 -6.82 6.28
CA SER A 372 -17.85 -7.32 5.99
C SER A 372 -17.62 -7.34 4.48
N LEU A 373 -16.56 -6.65 4.01
CA LEU A 373 -16.09 -6.74 2.61
C LEU A 373 -15.12 -7.93 2.41
N THR A 374 -14.48 -8.38 3.47
CA THR A 374 -13.65 -9.59 3.48
C THR A 374 -14.47 -10.80 3.94
N ASP A 375 -13.98 -12.02 3.72
CA ASP A 375 -14.66 -13.23 4.15
C ASP A 375 -15.07 -13.17 5.62
N LYS A 376 -14.20 -12.55 6.44
CA LYS A 376 -14.40 -12.41 7.87
C LYS A 376 -13.77 -11.12 8.39
N CYS A 377 -14.51 -10.38 9.21
CA CYS A 377 -14.02 -9.28 10.02
C CYS A 377 -14.08 -9.66 11.49
N GLU A 378 -12.96 -9.60 12.21
CA GLU A 378 -12.84 -10.00 13.62
C GLU A 378 -12.58 -8.80 14.52
N GLY A 379 -13.07 -8.92 15.77
CA GLY A 379 -12.92 -7.84 16.75
C GLY A 379 -13.75 -6.62 16.40
N VAL A 380 -14.92 -6.83 15.78
CA VAL A 380 -15.81 -5.73 15.40
C VAL A 380 -16.53 -5.23 16.63
N THR A 381 -16.43 -3.93 16.90
CA THR A 381 -17.13 -3.26 17.99
C THR A 381 -17.94 -2.09 17.41
N ILE A 382 -19.21 -2.01 17.78
CA ILE A 382 -20.15 -0.94 17.39
C ILE A 382 -20.74 -0.37 18.67
N ARG A 383 -20.53 0.90 18.97
CA ARG A 383 -21.06 1.63 20.13
C ARG A 383 -21.80 2.87 19.68
N GLY A 384 -22.74 3.36 20.50
CA GLY A 384 -23.57 4.53 20.19
C GLY A 384 -24.66 4.25 19.15
N ALA A 385 -24.89 2.99 18.83
CA ALA A 385 -25.98 2.51 18.01
C ALA A 385 -26.97 1.73 18.86
N LYS A 386 -28.22 1.57 18.39
CA LYS A 386 -29.30 0.86 19.13
C LYS A 386 -28.97 -0.62 19.34
N TYR A 387 -28.34 -1.24 18.36
CA TYR A 387 -27.86 -2.61 18.44
C TYR A 387 -26.33 -2.58 18.49
N GLU A 388 -25.80 -2.58 19.70
CA GLU A 388 -24.36 -2.58 19.93
C GLU A 388 -23.78 -3.97 19.69
N LEU A 389 -22.51 -3.99 19.28
CA LEU A 389 -21.72 -5.20 19.12
C LEU A 389 -20.38 -5.00 19.83
N GLU A 390 -19.91 -5.97 20.60
CA GLU A 390 -18.63 -5.89 21.26
C GLU A 390 -17.76 -7.09 20.90
N ASN A 391 -16.58 -6.81 20.34
CA ASN A 391 -15.58 -7.81 19.91
C ASN A 391 -16.18 -8.96 19.07
N GLY A 392 -17.17 -8.63 18.25
CA GLY A 392 -17.91 -9.61 17.44
C GLY A 392 -17.17 -9.98 16.15
N THR A 393 -17.83 -10.86 15.40
CA THR A 393 -17.37 -11.27 14.07
C THR A 393 -18.47 -11.00 13.05
N LEU A 394 -18.13 -10.29 11.96
CA LEU A 394 -18.97 -10.17 10.79
C LEU A 394 -18.38 -10.98 9.63
N THR A 395 -19.25 -11.53 8.80
CA THR A 395 -18.85 -12.24 7.59
C THR A 395 -19.60 -11.70 6.37
N ASN A 396 -19.04 -11.84 5.19
CA ASN A 396 -19.71 -11.46 3.95
C ASN A 396 -20.88 -12.39 3.57
N ALA A 397 -20.99 -13.54 4.24
CA ALA A 397 -22.06 -14.52 4.02
C ALA A 397 -23.29 -14.32 4.92
N PHE A 398 -23.22 -13.43 5.93
CA PHE A 398 -24.33 -13.23 6.87
C PHE A 398 -24.52 -11.75 7.24
N PRO A 399 -25.71 -11.15 6.98
CA PRO A 399 -25.98 -9.72 7.12
C PRO A 399 -26.32 -9.30 8.58
N LEU A 400 -25.43 -9.55 9.53
CA LEU A 400 -25.66 -9.26 10.96
C LEU A 400 -25.79 -7.76 11.27
N GLY A 401 -25.02 -6.90 10.58
CA GLY A 401 -24.88 -5.46 10.90
C GLY A 401 -25.84 -4.54 10.15
N VAL A 402 -26.95 -5.04 9.58
CA VAL A 402 -27.83 -4.27 8.70
C VAL A 402 -28.95 -3.56 9.49
N SER A 403 -29.32 -2.36 9.01
CA SER A 403 -30.49 -1.59 9.50
C SER A 403 -30.43 -1.22 10.97
N ASN A 404 -29.26 -0.90 11.48
CA ASN A 404 -29.10 -0.32 12.81
C ASN A 404 -29.56 1.15 12.85
N GLU A 405 -29.72 1.69 14.04
CA GLU A 405 -30.14 3.07 14.30
C GLU A 405 -29.15 3.76 15.24
N TYR A 406 -29.02 5.06 15.14
CA TYR A 406 -28.20 5.81 16.08
C TYR A 406 -28.89 5.97 17.41
N ALA A 407 -28.27 5.54 18.51
CA ALA A 407 -28.70 5.82 19.87
C ALA A 407 -28.15 7.16 20.39
N GLU A 408 -26.95 7.54 19.91
CA GLU A 408 -26.25 8.75 20.29
C GLU A 408 -26.04 9.71 19.09
N SER A 409 -25.33 10.84 19.29
CA SER A 409 -24.99 11.80 18.23
C SER A 409 -23.98 11.27 17.22
N GLU A 410 -23.24 10.23 17.60
CA GLU A 410 -22.28 9.52 16.74
C GLU A 410 -22.23 8.03 17.13
N ALA A 411 -21.88 7.18 16.18
CA ALA A 411 -21.53 5.79 16.42
C ALA A 411 -20.01 5.60 16.28
N GLN A 412 -19.43 4.81 17.19
CA GLN A 412 -18.05 4.38 17.11
C GLN A 412 -18.01 2.97 16.53
N ILE A 413 -17.18 2.77 15.50
CA ILE A 413 -17.02 1.48 14.84
C ILE A 413 -15.54 1.15 14.83
N GLU A 414 -15.22 -0.06 15.27
CA GLU A 414 -13.86 -0.58 15.33
C GLU A 414 -13.79 -1.97 14.69
N VAL A 415 -12.69 -2.30 14.03
CA VAL A 415 -12.38 -3.63 13.52
C VAL A 415 -10.90 -3.92 13.74
N ARG A 416 -10.60 -5.10 14.32
CA ARG A 416 -9.23 -5.52 14.57
C ARG A 416 -8.59 -6.18 13.35
N LYS A 417 -9.35 -6.97 12.58
CA LYS A 417 -8.88 -7.67 11.39
C LYS A 417 -9.97 -7.71 10.32
N GLY A 418 -9.62 -7.38 9.09
CA GLY A 418 -10.52 -7.36 7.95
C GLY A 418 -10.90 -5.95 7.52
N CYS A 419 -11.84 -5.85 6.58
CA CYS A 419 -12.32 -4.59 6.01
C CYS A 419 -13.83 -4.51 6.12
N LEU A 420 -14.33 -3.46 6.75
CA LEU A 420 -15.76 -3.14 6.84
C LEU A 420 -16.18 -2.14 5.77
N LEU A 421 -17.42 -2.27 5.30
CA LEU A 421 -18.19 -1.24 4.61
C LEU A 421 -19.21 -0.68 5.58
N ILE A 422 -19.16 0.61 5.85
CA ILE A 422 -20.09 1.33 6.72
C ILE A 422 -21.00 2.14 5.82
N VAL A 423 -22.30 1.88 5.86
CA VAL A 423 -23.30 2.52 5.01
C VAL A 423 -24.27 3.33 5.85
N GLN A 424 -24.49 4.57 5.46
CA GLN A 424 -25.47 5.49 6.05
C GLN A 424 -26.48 5.89 4.96
N GLU A 425 -27.74 5.70 5.23
CA GLU A 425 -28.83 6.18 4.37
C GLU A 425 -29.56 7.34 5.03
N SER A 426 -29.86 8.39 4.26
CA SER A 426 -30.59 9.56 4.73
C SER A 426 -32.12 9.48 4.49
N ARG A 427 -32.59 8.46 3.77
CA ARG A 427 -34.03 8.17 3.59
C ARG A 427 -34.58 7.35 4.78
N GLU A 428 -35.82 7.66 5.21
CA GLU A 428 -36.60 6.87 6.16
C GLU A 428 -37.16 5.59 5.54
#